data_4885fd07180dec9561a63a44a41ab66d
#
_entry.id   4885fd07180dec9561a63a44a41ab66d
#
_cell.length_a   1.000
_cell.length_b   1.000
_cell.length_c   1.000
_cell.angle_alpha   90.00
_cell.angle_beta   90.00
_cell.angle_gamma   90.00
#
_symmetry.space_group_name_H-M   'P 1'
#
loop_
_entity.id
_entity.type
_entity.pdbx_description
1 polymer ?
#
loop_
_entity_poly.entity_id
_entity_poly.type
_entity_poly.pdbx_seq_one_letter_code
_entity_poly.pdbx_strand_id
1 'polypeptide(L)'
;FGQNDWAGKPFQLLPWEEQLIREFYGVQVRDDDGTWVRYRRYLYNEIPKKNGKSELAAALGLYHLFADGELNAEVYVCAADKDNASIVYNAAVFMLTTAPWTAKMVARGELKIIESRKRIEYRQRVRTGNGGHKWIIVGVMAVLSAEAYSKHGYKPSCVIFDELHAQPNRDLWDVMTAGAGSGRKQPVWIVLTTAGDDPDRTSIGWEIHQKAVAIRDARQLRR
;
A
#
# COMPACT_ATOMS: atom_id res chain seq x y z
N PHE A 1 9.83 2.50 -14.78
CA PHE A 1 9.27 1.21 -15.19
C PHE A 1 10.39 0.21 -15.46
N GLY A 2 10.25 -1.04 -15.00
CA GLY A 2 11.27 -2.09 -15.16
C GLY A 2 11.11 -2.96 -16.41
N GLN A 3 10.03 -2.82 -17.16
CA GLN A 3 9.70 -3.72 -18.28
C GLN A 3 9.13 -2.97 -19.50
N ASN A 4 9.34 -3.56 -20.68
CA ASN A 4 8.81 -3.13 -21.98
C ASN A 4 9.23 -1.70 -22.36
N ASP A 5 8.42 -1.02 -23.16
CA ASP A 5 8.65 0.33 -23.70
C ASP A 5 8.78 1.42 -22.63
N TRP A 6 8.50 1.10 -21.36
CA TRP A 6 8.58 2.00 -20.23
C TRP A 6 9.87 1.83 -19.40
N ALA A 7 10.70 0.84 -19.76
CA ALA A 7 11.94 0.58 -19.03
C ALA A 7 12.82 1.83 -18.96
N GLY A 8 13.26 2.20 -17.77
CA GLY A 8 14.10 3.38 -17.53
C GLY A 8 13.39 4.74 -17.61
N LYS A 9 12.10 4.80 -17.92
CA LYS A 9 11.33 6.05 -17.90
C LYS A 9 10.82 6.33 -16.47
N PRO A 10 10.68 7.62 -16.08
CA PRO A 10 10.04 7.99 -14.84
C PRO A 10 8.62 7.42 -14.74
N PHE A 11 8.20 7.08 -13.52
CA PHE A 11 6.80 6.72 -13.28
C PHE A 11 5.93 7.96 -13.49
N GLN A 12 5.03 7.88 -14.44
CA GLN A 12 4.04 8.93 -14.73
C GLN A 12 2.66 8.32 -14.59
N LEU A 13 1.80 9.03 -13.87
CA LEU A 13 0.41 8.62 -13.72
C LEU A 13 -0.31 8.71 -15.06
N LEU A 14 -1.10 7.71 -15.37
CA LEU A 14 -2.08 7.78 -16.43
C LEU A 14 -3.20 8.76 -16.05
N PRO A 15 -3.95 9.34 -17.00
CA PRO A 15 -5.01 10.31 -16.67
C PRO A 15 -6.04 9.78 -15.67
N TRP A 16 -6.43 8.51 -15.77
CA TRP A 16 -7.36 7.88 -14.84
C TRP A 16 -6.74 7.66 -13.43
N GLU A 17 -5.44 7.35 -13.35
CA GLU A 17 -4.72 7.23 -12.08
C GLU A 17 -4.60 8.58 -11.39
N GLU A 18 -4.30 9.62 -12.15
CA GLU A 18 -4.25 10.98 -11.62
C GLU A 18 -5.61 11.41 -11.06
N GLN A 19 -6.69 11.17 -11.79
CA GLN A 19 -8.04 11.46 -11.32
C GLN A 19 -8.35 10.68 -10.03
N LEU A 20 -8.06 9.38 -9.99
CA LEU A 20 -8.27 8.53 -8.82
C LEU A 20 -7.54 9.07 -7.59
N ILE A 21 -6.26 9.42 -7.76
CA ILE A 21 -5.43 9.97 -6.69
C ILE A 21 -5.96 11.32 -6.21
N ARG A 22 -6.30 12.23 -7.11
CA ARG A 22 -6.90 13.54 -6.77
C ARG A 22 -8.19 13.38 -5.99
N GLU A 23 -9.07 12.50 -6.40
CA GLU A 23 -10.33 12.24 -5.69
C GLU A 23 -10.12 11.57 -4.34
N PHE A 24 -9.17 10.65 -4.24
CA PHE A 24 -8.94 9.91 -3.00
C PHE A 24 -8.21 10.73 -1.94
N TYR A 25 -7.10 11.37 -2.32
CA TYR A 25 -6.23 12.11 -1.39
C TYR A 25 -6.59 13.59 -1.25
N GLY A 26 -7.23 14.18 -2.25
CA GLY A 26 -7.49 15.63 -2.30
C GLY A 26 -8.59 16.10 -1.34
N VAL A 27 -9.43 15.22 -0.80
CA VAL A 27 -10.48 15.58 0.16
C VAL A 27 -9.99 15.31 1.57
N GLN A 28 -9.86 16.39 2.34
CA GLN A 28 -9.44 16.34 3.73
C GLN A 28 -10.51 16.93 4.65
N VAL A 29 -10.51 16.51 5.89
CA VAL A 29 -11.36 17.00 6.98
C VAL A 29 -10.51 17.30 8.20
N ARG A 30 -11.00 18.14 9.09
CA ARG A 30 -10.38 18.31 10.40
C ARG A 30 -10.84 17.20 11.33
N ASP A 31 -9.89 16.63 12.00
CA ASP A 31 -10.07 15.68 13.07
C ASP A 31 -10.33 16.43 14.41
N ASP A 32 -10.61 15.73 15.48
CA ASP A 32 -10.99 16.29 16.79
C ASP A 32 -9.90 17.18 17.39
N ASP A 33 -8.62 16.95 17.07
CA ASP A 33 -7.50 17.80 17.51
C ASP A 33 -7.19 18.97 16.53
N GLY A 34 -8.03 19.13 15.49
CA GLY A 34 -7.91 20.19 14.49
C GLY A 34 -6.89 19.89 13.37
N THR A 35 -6.27 18.71 13.36
CA THR A 35 -5.35 18.27 12.31
C THR A 35 -6.12 17.93 11.02
N TRP A 36 -5.55 18.32 9.89
CA TRP A 36 -6.10 17.91 8.60
C TRP A 36 -5.76 16.44 8.33
N VAL A 37 -6.78 15.62 8.12
CA VAL A 37 -6.66 14.19 7.82
C VAL A 37 -7.45 13.84 6.57
N ARG A 38 -7.06 12.76 5.92
CA ARG A 38 -7.76 12.25 4.74
C ARG A 38 -9.19 11.84 5.10
N TYR A 39 -10.16 12.33 4.35
CA TYR A 39 -11.57 11.97 4.53
C TYR A 39 -11.82 10.51 4.15
N ARG A 40 -11.26 10.08 3.01
CA ARG A 40 -11.47 8.71 2.51
C ARG A 40 -10.41 7.77 3.07
N ARG A 41 -10.88 6.64 3.62
CA ARG A 41 -10.02 5.61 4.24
C ARG A 41 -9.96 4.32 3.40
N TYR A 42 -10.92 4.12 2.49
CA TYR A 42 -11.02 2.94 1.64
C TYR A 42 -11.02 3.35 0.18
N LEU A 43 -10.14 2.71 -0.59
CA LEU A 43 -10.08 2.81 -2.05
C LEU A 43 -10.29 1.41 -2.63
N TYR A 44 -11.35 1.26 -3.43
CA TYR A 44 -11.56 0.06 -4.25
C TYR A 44 -11.43 0.44 -5.72
N ASN A 45 -10.49 -0.17 -6.41
CA ASN A 45 -10.21 0.06 -7.81
C ASN A 45 -10.13 -1.26 -8.56
N GLU A 46 -11.13 -1.53 -9.37
CA GLU A 46 -11.23 -2.70 -10.22
C GLU A 46 -10.99 -2.30 -11.68
N ILE A 47 -9.89 -2.77 -12.24
CA ILE A 47 -9.46 -2.45 -13.60
C ILE A 47 -8.90 -3.67 -14.30
N PRO A 48 -8.96 -3.76 -15.63
CA PRO A 48 -8.45 -4.89 -16.38
C PRO A 48 -6.95 -5.16 -16.15
N LYS A 49 -6.49 -6.35 -16.49
CA LYS A 49 -5.08 -6.71 -16.48
C LYS A 49 -4.27 -5.78 -17.41
N LYS A 50 -2.97 -5.62 -17.12
CA LYS A 50 -2.00 -4.82 -17.89
C LYS A 50 -2.26 -3.31 -17.89
N ASN A 51 -2.95 -2.78 -16.88
CA ASN A 51 -3.18 -1.35 -16.67
C ASN A 51 -2.33 -0.76 -15.52
N GLY A 52 -1.14 -1.29 -15.25
CA GLY A 52 -0.19 -0.69 -14.31
C GLY A 52 -0.54 -0.83 -12.82
N LYS A 53 -1.45 -1.75 -12.44
CA LYS A 53 -1.88 -1.92 -11.03
C LYS A 53 -0.72 -2.12 -10.06
N SER A 54 0.20 -3.00 -10.40
CA SER A 54 1.30 -3.36 -9.48
C SER A 54 2.31 -2.23 -9.32
N GLU A 55 2.57 -1.47 -10.39
CA GLU A 55 3.38 -0.27 -10.33
C GLU A 55 2.69 0.84 -9.52
N LEU A 56 1.39 1.01 -9.69
CA LEU A 56 0.59 1.94 -8.89
C LEU A 56 0.60 1.51 -7.41
N ALA A 57 0.41 0.22 -7.11
CA ALA A 57 0.50 -0.32 -5.75
C ALA A 57 1.87 -0.03 -5.12
N ALA A 58 2.95 -0.24 -5.87
CA ALA A 58 4.30 0.05 -5.40
C ALA A 58 4.50 1.56 -5.12
N ALA A 59 4.06 2.42 -6.03
CA ALA A 59 4.16 3.88 -5.86
C ALA A 59 3.35 4.37 -4.65
N LEU A 60 2.12 3.90 -4.47
CA LEU A 60 1.28 4.21 -3.31
C LEU A 60 1.89 3.69 -2.01
N GLY A 61 2.44 2.47 -2.02
CA GLY A 61 3.15 1.92 -0.87
C GLY A 61 4.35 2.78 -0.45
N LEU A 62 5.14 3.24 -1.41
CA LEU A 62 6.26 4.15 -1.14
C LEU A 62 5.79 5.54 -0.67
N TYR A 63 4.71 6.07 -1.25
CA TYR A 63 4.12 7.32 -0.76
C TYR A 63 3.72 7.22 0.72
N HIS A 64 3.04 6.15 1.11
CA HIS A 64 2.65 5.91 2.50
C HIS A 64 3.84 5.65 3.43
N LEU A 65 4.94 5.13 2.90
CA LEU A 65 6.16 4.93 3.68
C LEU A 65 6.86 6.25 4.01
N PHE A 66 6.86 7.22 3.07
CA PHE A 66 7.70 8.42 3.17
C PHE A 66 6.94 9.72 3.37
N ALA A 67 5.75 9.87 2.80
CA ALA A 67 5.13 11.18 2.58
C ALA A 67 3.72 11.34 3.15
N ASP A 68 3.08 10.28 3.63
CA ASP A 68 1.71 10.34 4.16
C ASP A 68 1.63 10.99 5.56
N GLY A 69 2.76 11.24 6.21
CA GLY A 69 2.82 11.90 7.52
C GLY A 69 2.53 10.99 8.72
N GLU A 70 2.30 9.70 8.51
CA GLU A 70 2.15 8.74 9.61
C GLU A 70 3.49 8.43 10.26
N LEU A 71 3.56 8.64 11.57
CA LEU A 71 4.74 8.30 12.35
C LEU A 71 4.89 6.77 12.46
N ASN A 72 6.12 6.29 12.31
CA ASN A 72 6.41 4.85 12.31
C ASN A 72 5.49 4.10 11.33
N ALA A 73 5.44 4.57 10.09
CA ALA A 73 4.57 4.02 9.06
C ALA A 73 4.75 2.50 8.91
N GLU A 74 3.64 1.77 8.94
CA GLU A 74 3.59 0.34 8.65
C GLU A 74 2.73 0.12 7.41
N VAL A 75 3.39 -0.12 6.28
CA VAL A 75 2.76 -0.33 4.98
C VAL A 75 2.84 -1.81 4.63
N TYR A 76 1.70 -2.43 4.40
CA TYR A 76 1.62 -3.84 4.04
C TYR A 76 0.98 -4.02 2.67
N VAL A 77 1.66 -4.76 1.81
CA VAL A 77 1.11 -5.22 0.54
C VAL A 77 0.69 -6.68 0.70
N CYS A 78 -0.60 -6.93 0.56
CA CYS A 78 -1.21 -8.23 0.75
C CYS A 78 -1.55 -8.84 -0.61
N ALA A 79 -0.97 -9.99 -0.92
CA ALA A 79 -1.25 -10.75 -2.13
C ALA A 79 -1.63 -12.20 -1.78
N ALA A 80 -2.25 -12.91 -2.73
CA ALA A 80 -2.70 -14.28 -2.53
C ALA A 80 -1.54 -15.24 -2.27
N ASP A 81 -0.43 -15.04 -2.98
CA ASP A 81 0.77 -15.86 -2.90
C ASP A 81 2.06 -15.00 -2.91
N LYS A 82 3.19 -15.68 -2.71
CA LYS A 82 4.51 -15.03 -2.65
C LYS A 82 4.99 -14.48 -3.99
N ASP A 83 4.55 -15.06 -5.10
CA ASP A 83 5.00 -14.66 -6.43
C ASP A 83 4.33 -13.36 -6.84
N ASN A 84 3.01 -13.26 -6.68
CA ASN A 84 2.26 -12.02 -6.87
C ASN A 84 2.76 -10.91 -5.95
N ALA A 85 2.97 -11.24 -4.68
CA ALA A 85 3.57 -10.33 -3.71
C ALA A 85 4.94 -9.79 -4.15
N SER A 86 5.73 -10.62 -4.82
CA SER A 86 7.05 -10.24 -5.31
C SER A 86 7.00 -9.21 -6.43
N ILE A 87 5.95 -9.19 -7.23
CA ILE A 87 5.79 -8.23 -8.35
C ILE A 87 5.77 -6.79 -7.81
N VAL A 88 4.90 -6.51 -6.85
CA VAL A 88 4.80 -5.18 -6.24
C VAL A 88 6.08 -4.80 -5.49
N TYR A 89 6.67 -5.75 -4.75
CA TYR A 89 7.93 -5.53 -4.06
C TYR A 89 9.06 -5.16 -5.02
N ASN A 90 9.22 -5.91 -6.09
CA ASN A 90 10.27 -5.67 -7.08
C ASN A 90 10.06 -4.32 -7.79
N ALA A 91 8.83 -3.94 -8.10
CA ALA A 91 8.51 -2.62 -8.62
C ALA A 91 8.93 -1.50 -7.66
N ALA A 92 8.63 -1.65 -6.36
CA ALA A 92 9.04 -0.69 -5.33
C ALA A 92 10.57 -0.61 -5.21
N VAL A 93 11.27 -1.74 -5.17
CA VAL A 93 12.73 -1.79 -5.12
C VAL A 93 13.34 -1.12 -6.34
N PHE A 94 12.80 -1.39 -7.53
CA PHE A 94 13.25 -0.75 -8.76
C PHE A 94 13.08 0.78 -8.70
N MET A 95 11.94 1.29 -8.26
CA MET A 95 11.71 2.72 -8.07
C MET A 95 12.73 3.34 -7.10
N LEU A 96 13.01 2.67 -5.99
CA LEU A 96 13.95 3.14 -4.98
C LEU A 96 15.41 3.16 -5.46
N THR A 97 15.81 2.20 -6.28
CA THR A 97 17.19 2.07 -6.73
C THR A 97 17.50 2.89 -7.99
N THR A 98 16.47 3.24 -8.76
CA THR A 98 16.64 4.03 -9.99
C THR A 98 16.43 5.52 -9.80
N ALA A 99 15.56 5.96 -8.89
CA ALA A 99 15.38 7.38 -8.63
C ALA A 99 16.60 7.95 -7.89
N PRO A 100 17.25 9.03 -8.39
CA PRO A 100 18.55 9.48 -7.87
C PRO A 100 18.56 9.83 -6.38
N TRP A 101 17.46 10.35 -5.84
CA TRP A 101 17.39 10.75 -4.44
C TRP A 101 17.24 9.52 -3.51
N THR A 102 16.40 8.53 -3.85
CA THR A 102 16.25 7.31 -3.06
C THR A 102 17.44 6.37 -3.19
N ALA A 103 18.07 6.29 -4.36
CA ALA A 103 19.33 5.56 -4.54
C ALA A 103 20.43 6.08 -3.60
N LYS A 104 20.52 7.40 -3.40
CA LYS A 104 21.41 7.99 -2.41
C LYS A 104 21.04 7.61 -0.96
N MET A 105 19.76 7.51 -0.64
CA MET A 105 19.29 7.06 0.68
C MET A 105 19.63 5.58 0.93
N VAL A 106 19.51 4.73 -0.10
CA VAL A 106 19.96 3.34 -0.04
C VAL A 106 21.47 3.27 0.22
N ALA A 107 22.26 4.01 -0.54
CA ALA A 107 23.71 4.06 -0.37
C ALA A 107 24.16 4.54 1.02
N ARG A 108 23.43 5.48 1.62
CA ARG A 108 23.71 6.00 2.99
C ARG A 108 23.14 5.07 4.09
N GLY A 109 22.39 4.05 3.74
CA GLY A 109 21.76 3.13 4.68
C GLY A 109 20.51 3.69 5.38
N GLU A 110 19.96 4.80 4.91
CA GLU A 110 18.67 5.35 5.36
C GLU A 110 17.50 4.48 4.88
N LEU A 111 17.66 3.85 3.73
CA LEU A 111 16.77 2.81 3.22
C LEU A 111 17.49 1.46 3.22
N LYS A 112 16.92 0.48 3.89
CA LYS A 112 17.41 -0.89 3.88
C LYS A 112 16.44 -1.81 3.17
N ILE A 113 16.89 -2.41 2.08
CA ILE A 113 16.15 -3.39 1.30
C ILE A 113 16.54 -4.77 1.79
N ILE A 114 15.56 -5.60 2.19
CA ILE A 114 15.75 -6.94 2.75
C ILE A 114 14.97 -7.91 1.86
N GLU A 115 15.65 -8.44 0.85
CA GLU A 115 15.03 -9.28 -0.19
C GLU A 115 14.43 -10.58 0.37
N SER A 116 15.15 -11.23 1.30
CA SER A 116 14.72 -12.49 1.91
C SER A 116 13.39 -12.40 2.67
N ARG A 117 13.02 -11.19 3.09
CA ARG A 117 11.77 -10.91 3.83
C ARG A 117 10.80 -10.06 3.03
N LYS A 118 11.10 -9.71 1.78
CA LYS A 118 10.34 -8.77 0.96
C LYS A 118 9.96 -7.51 1.75
N ARG A 119 10.97 -6.90 2.39
CA ARG A 119 10.81 -5.80 3.34
C ARG A 119 11.72 -4.63 3.00
N ILE A 120 11.21 -3.43 3.08
CA ILE A 120 11.93 -2.16 2.96
C ILE A 120 11.81 -1.44 4.29
N GLU A 121 12.91 -1.03 4.87
CA GLU A 121 12.96 -0.26 6.11
C GLU A 121 13.43 1.16 5.81
N TYR A 122 12.63 2.13 6.21
CA TYR A 122 13.05 3.52 6.31
C TYR A 122 13.62 3.77 7.70
N ARG A 123 14.85 4.27 7.76
CA ARG A 123 15.63 4.38 8.99
C ARG A 123 16.19 5.78 9.17
N GLN A 124 16.30 6.22 10.41
CA GLN A 124 16.97 7.46 10.80
C GLN A 124 18.16 7.15 11.69
N ARG A 125 19.22 7.93 11.51
CA ARG A 125 20.41 7.86 12.35
C ARG A 125 20.24 8.83 13.51
N VAL A 126 20.21 8.30 14.73
CA VAL A 126 20.05 9.07 15.95
C VAL A 126 21.32 9.00 16.80
N ARG A 127 21.65 10.12 17.47
CA ARG A 127 22.77 10.17 18.39
C ARG A 127 22.42 9.45 19.68
N THR A 128 23.37 8.69 20.23
CA THR A 128 23.23 8.01 21.53
C THR A 128 23.86 8.87 22.63
N GLY A 129 23.44 8.65 23.89
CA GLY A 129 23.93 9.44 25.04
C GLY A 129 25.44 9.34 25.29
N ASN A 130 26.10 8.29 24.78
CA ASN A 130 27.56 8.10 24.85
C ASN A 130 28.33 8.70 23.64
N GLY A 131 27.69 9.55 22.85
CA GLY A 131 28.28 10.21 21.69
C GLY A 131 28.32 9.40 20.41
N GLY A 132 27.93 8.12 20.44
CA GLY A 132 27.77 7.26 19.26
C GLY A 132 26.52 7.56 18.45
N HIS A 133 26.26 6.72 17.45
CA HIS A 133 25.04 6.77 16.64
C HIS A 133 24.43 5.39 16.51
N LYS A 134 23.11 5.33 16.43
CA LYS A 134 22.37 4.10 16.08
C LYS A 134 21.32 4.37 15.01
N TRP A 135 20.96 3.33 14.27
CA TRP A 135 19.82 3.38 13.36
C TRP A 135 18.54 3.01 14.10
N ILE A 136 17.49 3.79 13.91
CA ILE A 136 16.13 3.44 14.32
C ILE A 136 15.28 3.28 13.06
N ILE A 137 14.33 2.35 13.09
CA ILE A 137 13.34 2.15 12.03
C ILE A 137 12.22 3.14 12.29
N VAL A 138 11.91 3.98 11.31
CA VAL A 138 10.86 4.99 11.36
C VAL A 138 9.73 4.70 10.36
N GLY A 139 9.89 3.68 9.54
CA GLY A 139 8.86 3.19 8.64
C GLY A 139 9.23 1.84 8.04
N VAL A 140 8.21 1.08 7.68
CA VAL A 140 8.35 -0.25 7.09
C VAL A 140 7.35 -0.40 5.96
N MET A 141 7.82 -0.92 4.82
CA MET A 141 6.96 -1.51 3.81
C MET A 141 7.31 -3.00 3.70
N ALA A 142 6.33 -3.87 3.84
CA ALA A 142 6.52 -5.30 3.76
C ALA A 142 5.42 -5.96 2.95
N VAL A 143 5.76 -7.09 2.33
CA VAL A 143 4.81 -7.90 1.60
C VAL A 143 4.38 -9.09 2.44
N LEU A 144 3.08 -9.34 2.48
CA LEU A 144 2.47 -10.45 3.18
C LEU A 144 1.70 -11.33 2.18
N SER A 145 1.89 -12.63 2.29
CA SER A 145 1.04 -13.61 1.60
C SER A 145 0.05 -14.23 2.59
N ALA A 146 -1.02 -14.82 2.06
CA ALA A 146 -2.04 -15.49 2.86
C ALA A 146 -1.47 -16.56 3.82
N GLU A 147 -0.33 -17.17 3.49
CA GLU A 147 0.35 -18.16 4.33
C GLU A 147 1.14 -17.53 5.48
N ALA A 148 1.51 -16.24 5.41
CA ALA A 148 2.44 -15.58 6.32
C ALA A 148 1.77 -14.75 7.42
N TYR A 149 0.45 -14.63 7.42
CA TYR A 149 -0.29 -13.70 8.28
C TYR A 149 -0.45 -14.13 9.75
N SER A 150 0.00 -15.32 10.14
CA SER A 150 -0.24 -15.94 11.46
C SER A 150 0.29 -15.18 12.68
N LYS A 151 0.77 -13.96 12.51
CA LYS A 151 1.37 -13.17 13.60
C LYS A 151 0.52 -11.93 13.92
N HIS A 152 -0.16 -11.99 15.04
CA HIS A 152 -0.82 -10.83 15.64
C HIS A 152 0.18 -9.72 15.98
N GLY A 153 -0.25 -8.47 15.90
CA GLY A 153 0.56 -7.31 16.31
C GLY A 153 0.85 -6.29 15.23
N TYR A 154 0.25 -6.44 14.05
CA TYR A 154 0.31 -5.41 13.00
C TYR A 154 -0.47 -4.15 13.42
N LYS A 155 0.14 -2.98 13.16
CA LYS A 155 -0.50 -1.67 13.33
C LYS A 155 -0.42 -0.89 12.02
N PRO A 156 -1.09 -1.36 10.97
CA PRO A 156 -0.92 -0.80 9.66
C PRO A 156 -1.36 0.66 9.59
N SER A 157 -0.56 1.49 8.94
CA SER A 157 -0.95 2.80 8.46
C SER A 157 -1.53 2.74 7.05
N CYS A 158 -1.06 1.76 6.27
CA CYS A 158 -1.56 1.49 4.93
C CYS A 158 -1.56 -0.02 4.66
N VAL A 159 -2.68 -0.52 4.13
CA VAL A 159 -2.77 -1.89 3.60
C VAL A 159 -3.19 -1.81 2.14
N ILE A 160 -2.42 -2.46 1.29
CA ILE A 160 -2.71 -2.56 -0.15
C ILE A 160 -2.97 -4.03 -0.47
N PHE A 161 -4.18 -4.35 -0.88
CA PHE A 161 -4.54 -5.67 -1.39
C PHE A 161 -4.39 -5.68 -2.90
N ASP A 162 -3.43 -6.47 -3.39
CA ASP A 162 -3.25 -6.73 -4.81
C ASP A 162 -3.97 -8.03 -5.18
N GLU A 163 -4.83 -7.95 -6.20
CA GLU A 163 -5.68 -9.05 -6.68
C GLU A 163 -6.48 -9.73 -5.56
N LEU A 164 -7.31 -8.94 -4.86
CA LEU A 164 -8.12 -9.41 -3.71
C LEU A 164 -8.99 -10.63 -4.05
N HIS A 165 -9.47 -10.73 -5.29
CA HIS A 165 -10.26 -11.87 -5.75
C HIS A 165 -9.50 -13.20 -5.68
N ALA A 166 -8.18 -13.19 -5.73
CA ALA A 166 -7.32 -14.38 -5.70
C ALA A 166 -7.01 -14.86 -4.27
N GLN A 167 -7.46 -14.15 -3.23
CA GLN A 167 -7.23 -14.57 -1.84
C GLN A 167 -7.94 -15.91 -1.56
N PRO A 168 -7.24 -16.90 -0.96
CA PRO A 168 -7.82 -18.23 -0.73
C PRO A 168 -8.96 -18.24 0.31
N ASN A 169 -8.95 -17.25 1.21
CA ASN A 169 -9.97 -17.06 2.23
C ASN A 169 -9.95 -15.59 2.72
N ARG A 170 -10.78 -15.28 3.71
CA ARG A 170 -10.89 -13.93 4.26
C ARG A 170 -9.89 -13.59 5.38
N ASP A 171 -9.12 -14.56 5.85
CA ASP A 171 -8.34 -14.44 7.08
C ASP A 171 -7.34 -13.27 7.04
N LEU A 172 -6.59 -13.13 5.93
CA LEU A 172 -5.65 -12.02 5.77
C LEU A 172 -6.38 -10.67 5.75
N TRP A 173 -7.54 -10.60 5.09
CA TRP A 173 -8.38 -9.41 5.08
C TRP A 173 -8.82 -9.05 6.51
N ASP A 174 -9.36 -10.00 7.25
CA ASP A 174 -9.87 -9.77 8.60
C ASP A 174 -8.75 -9.31 9.54
N VAL A 175 -7.60 -9.96 9.52
CA VAL A 175 -6.44 -9.57 10.36
C VAL A 175 -5.97 -8.17 10.03
N MET A 176 -5.92 -7.79 8.74
CA MET A 176 -5.42 -6.50 8.31
C MET A 176 -6.44 -5.36 8.43
N THR A 177 -7.71 -5.68 8.62
CA THR A 177 -8.78 -4.67 8.77
C THR A 177 -9.35 -4.59 10.17
N ALA A 178 -9.39 -5.67 10.96
CA ALA A 178 -10.04 -5.73 12.27
C ALA A 178 -9.34 -4.90 13.37
N GLY A 179 -8.04 -4.74 13.31
CA GLY A 179 -7.28 -3.94 14.30
C GLY A 179 -6.71 -2.66 13.71
N ALA A 180 -6.94 -2.46 12.46
CA ALA A 180 -6.34 -1.39 11.70
C ALA A 180 -7.01 -0.06 12.01
N GLY A 181 -6.21 0.87 12.42
CA GLY A 181 -6.65 2.22 12.78
C GLY A 181 -6.55 2.52 14.27
N SER A 182 -6.42 1.54 15.14
CA SER A 182 -6.16 1.80 16.55
C SER A 182 -4.81 2.50 16.73
N GLY A 183 -4.85 3.79 17.10
CA GLY A 183 -3.65 4.61 17.28
C GLY A 183 -3.04 5.20 16.00
N ARG A 184 -3.70 5.09 14.84
CA ARG A 184 -3.33 5.76 13.59
C ARG A 184 -4.26 6.94 13.30
N LYS A 185 -3.70 8.06 12.85
CA LYS A 185 -4.50 9.25 12.52
C LYS A 185 -5.31 9.06 11.23
N GLN A 186 -4.69 8.49 10.21
CA GLN A 186 -5.31 8.36 8.89
C GLN A 186 -5.01 7.03 8.19
N PRO A 187 -5.33 5.89 8.84
CA PRO A 187 -5.08 4.58 8.24
C PRO A 187 -5.86 4.41 6.94
N VAL A 188 -5.32 3.64 6.00
CA VAL A 188 -5.92 3.47 4.68
C VAL A 188 -5.87 2.02 4.21
N TRP A 189 -6.93 1.61 3.53
CA TRP A 189 -7.07 0.32 2.85
C TRP A 189 -7.29 0.54 1.37
N ILE A 190 -6.42 -0.03 0.55
CA ILE A 190 -6.43 0.11 -0.89
C ILE A 190 -6.59 -1.28 -1.49
N VAL A 191 -7.60 -1.45 -2.33
CA VAL A 191 -7.81 -2.66 -3.12
C VAL A 191 -7.56 -2.32 -4.57
N LEU A 192 -6.58 -2.99 -5.18
CA LEU A 192 -6.28 -2.92 -6.60
C LEU A 192 -6.49 -4.32 -7.19
N THR A 193 -7.54 -4.51 -7.95
CA THR A 193 -7.96 -5.85 -8.38
C THR A 193 -8.47 -5.86 -9.82
N THR A 194 -8.66 -7.06 -10.36
CA THR A 194 -9.45 -7.31 -11.56
C THR A 194 -10.80 -7.90 -11.15
N ALA A 195 -11.73 -8.04 -12.08
CA ALA A 195 -13.03 -8.66 -11.83
C ALA A 195 -12.92 -10.09 -11.26
N GLY A 196 -11.79 -10.77 -11.56
CA GLY A 196 -11.57 -12.14 -11.10
C GLY A 196 -12.47 -13.18 -11.80
N ASP A 197 -12.36 -14.41 -11.29
CA ASP A 197 -13.23 -15.54 -11.66
C ASP A 197 -13.72 -16.16 -10.34
N ASP A 198 -14.94 -15.84 -9.95
CA ASP A 198 -15.59 -16.35 -8.75
C ASP A 198 -17.02 -16.76 -9.09
N PRO A 199 -17.18 -17.94 -9.74
CA PRO A 199 -18.48 -18.42 -10.20
C PRO A 199 -19.48 -18.62 -9.05
N ASP A 200 -18.98 -18.99 -7.88
CA ASP A 200 -19.81 -19.24 -6.69
C ASP A 200 -20.15 -17.96 -5.91
N ARG A 201 -19.46 -16.86 -6.22
CA ARG A 201 -19.67 -15.53 -5.56
C ARG A 201 -19.53 -15.58 -4.05
N THR A 202 -18.57 -16.34 -3.56
CA THR A 202 -18.34 -16.58 -2.11
C THR A 202 -17.03 -15.98 -1.61
N SER A 203 -16.16 -15.51 -2.49
CA SER A 203 -14.86 -14.94 -2.11
C SER A 203 -14.98 -13.61 -1.36
N ILE A 204 -13.96 -13.30 -0.59
CA ILE A 204 -13.82 -11.96 0.01
C ILE A 204 -13.76 -10.86 -1.07
N GLY A 205 -13.18 -11.17 -2.23
CA GLY A 205 -13.16 -10.25 -3.38
C GLY A 205 -14.57 -9.89 -3.83
N TRP A 206 -15.45 -10.88 -3.96
CA TRP A 206 -16.85 -10.64 -4.31
C TRP A 206 -17.61 -9.84 -3.24
N GLU A 207 -17.43 -10.16 -1.96
CA GLU A 207 -18.06 -9.42 -0.86
C GLU A 207 -17.70 -7.93 -0.92
N ILE A 208 -16.42 -7.61 -1.08
CA ILE A 208 -15.93 -6.23 -1.13
C ILE A 208 -16.38 -5.53 -2.42
N HIS A 209 -16.40 -6.24 -3.55
CA HIS A 209 -16.97 -5.75 -4.80
C HIS A 209 -18.44 -5.31 -4.62
N GLN A 210 -19.30 -6.17 -4.02
CA GLN A 210 -20.70 -5.83 -3.78
C GLN A 210 -20.86 -4.58 -2.89
N LYS A 211 -20.03 -4.44 -1.85
CA LYS A 211 -20.02 -3.25 -1.00
C LYS A 211 -19.63 -2.00 -1.79
N ALA A 212 -18.63 -2.10 -2.65
CA ALA A 212 -18.18 -0.99 -3.49
C ALA A 212 -19.25 -0.56 -4.49
N VAL A 213 -19.92 -1.50 -5.15
CA VAL A 213 -21.05 -1.27 -6.05
C VAL A 213 -22.21 -0.58 -5.32
N ALA A 214 -22.62 -1.08 -4.16
CA ALA A 214 -23.68 -0.48 -3.37
C ALA A 214 -23.38 0.97 -2.96
N ILE A 215 -22.13 1.28 -2.59
CA ILE A 215 -21.72 2.66 -2.28
C ILE A 215 -21.75 3.55 -3.52
N ARG A 216 -21.29 3.07 -4.67
CA ARG A 216 -21.32 3.80 -5.93
C ARG A 216 -22.76 4.14 -6.31
N ASP A 217 -23.65 3.16 -6.28
CA ASP A 217 -25.03 3.31 -6.70
C ASP A 217 -25.81 4.25 -5.75
N ALA A 218 -25.59 4.15 -4.44
CA ALA A 218 -26.15 5.07 -3.47
C ALA A 218 -25.69 6.54 -3.66
N ARG A 219 -24.46 6.74 -4.17
CA ARG A 219 -23.96 8.09 -4.51
C ARG A 219 -24.58 8.64 -5.80
N GLN A 220 -24.87 7.79 -6.78
CA GLN A 220 -25.53 8.20 -8.02
C GLN A 220 -26.97 8.64 -7.78
N LEU A 221 -27.68 8.00 -6.85
CA LEU A 221 -29.07 8.36 -6.47
C LEU A 221 -29.18 9.67 -5.69
N ARG A 222 -28.08 10.20 -5.15
CA ARG A 222 -28.05 11.48 -4.40
C ARG A 222 -27.60 12.68 -5.23
N ARG A 223 -27.32 12.50 -6.49
CA ARG A 223 -26.96 13.54 -7.47
C ARG A 223 -28.18 13.88 -8.33
#